data_25ffedd805528796c34d0516b172d9b6
#
_entry.id   25ffedd805528796c34d0516b172d9b6
#
_cell.length_a   1.000
_cell.length_b   1.000
_cell.length_c   1.000
_cell.angle_alpha   90.00
_cell.angle_beta   90.00
_cell.angle_gamma   90.00
#
_symmetry.space_group_name_H-M   'P 1'
#
loop_
_entity.id
_entity.type
_entity.pdbx_description
1 polymer ?
#
loop_
_entity_poly.entity_id
_entity_poly.type
_entity_poly.pdbx_seq_one_letter_code
_entity_poly.pdbx_strand_id
1 'polypeptide(L)'
;MLMKRLFVVSGLFAASLLAPSLLVSRAAAEQAPAPSPQAVREIEIVVDGGYKPSRIVVTEGERVRLKLVRRDYSPCTREIVFASLGIRRELPTDVPVVIDLPALSPGEIEFKCGMNMLRGVIVVEPRK
;
A
#
# COMPACT_ATOMS: atom_id res chain seq x y z
N MET A 1 -55.60 -5.03 77.45
CA MET A 1 -56.06 -6.42 77.63
C MET A 1 -55.93 -7.18 76.31
N LEU A 2 -55.21 -8.20 76.44
CA LEU A 2 -55.22 -9.47 75.70
C LEU A 2 -54.88 -9.41 74.22
N MET A 3 -53.78 -9.93 73.98
CA MET A 3 -53.42 -11.32 73.65
C MET A 3 -53.47 -11.66 72.17
N LYS A 4 -52.29 -11.98 71.77
CA LYS A 4 -51.94 -13.30 71.18
C LYS A 4 -52.31 -13.46 69.76
N ARG A 5 -51.39 -13.64 68.92
CA ARG A 5 -50.63 -14.88 68.56
C ARG A 5 -49.83 -14.58 67.35
N LEU A 6 -48.60 -14.58 67.36
CA LEU A 6 -47.68 -15.70 67.02
C LEU A 6 -48.24 -16.61 65.97
N PHE A 7 -47.81 -16.38 64.76
CA PHE A 7 -47.65 -17.46 63.78
C PHE A 7 -46.37 -17.27 63.02
N VAL A 8 -45.43 -18.06 63.48
CA VAL A 8 -44.25 -18.41 62.71
C VAL A 8 -44.73 -19.32 61.63
N VAL A 9 -44.59 -18.91 60.40
CA VAL A 9 -44.60 -19.84 59.30
C VAL A 9 -43.28 -19.72 58.59
N SER A 10 -42.46 -20.63 58.94
CA SER A 10 -41.26 -21.07 58.23
C SER A 10 -41.66 -21.47 56.82
N GLY A 11 -41.27 -20.73 55.85
CA GLY A 11 -41.40 -21.05 54.44
C GLY A 11 -40.07 -20.84 53.77
N LEU A 12 -39.21 -21.87 53.85
CA LEU A 12 -38.09 -22.01 53.00
C LEU A 12 -38.58 -22.14 51.53
N PHE A 13 -38.49 -21.09 50.80
CA PHE A 13 -38.47 -21.19 49.35
C PHE A 13 -37.07 -20.90 48.90
N ALA A 14 -36.34 -22.01 48.74
CA ALA A 14 -35.14 -22.00 47.95
C ALA A 14 -35.53 -21.78 46.48
N ALA A 15 -35.61 -20.53 46.06
CA ALA A 15 -35.69 -20.21 44.65
C ALA A 15 -34.27 -20.32 44.07
N SER A 16 -34.00 -21.47 43.53
CA SER A 16 -32.87 -21.70 42.61
C SER A 16 -33.12 -20.83 41.37
N LEU A 17 -32.56 -19.67 41.35
CA LEU A 17 -32.44 -18.86 40.17
C LEU A 17 -31.30 -19.51 39.31
N LEU A 18 -31.66 -20.45 38.47
CA LEU A 18 -30.86 -20.79 37.31
C LEU A 18 -30.86 -19.55 36.39
N ALA A 19 -29.84 -18.77 36.53
CA ALA A 19 -29.54 -17.76 35.54
C ALA A 19 -29.14 -18.52 34.25
N PRO A 20 -29.83 -18.34 33.12
CA PRO A 20 -29.30 -18.80 31.87
C PRO A 20 -28.08 -17.97 31.57
N SER A 21 -26.92 -18.57 31.69
CA SER A 21 -25.69 -18.01 31.12
C SER A 21 -25.91 -17.92 29.60
N LEU A 22 -26.34 -16.77 29.18
CA LEU A 22 -26.26 -16.41 27.76
C LEU A 22 -24.77 -16.39 27.42
N LEU A 23 -24.30 -17.51 26.92
CA LEU A 23 -23.09 -17.58 26.14
C LEU A 23 -23.32 -16.68 24.93
N VAL A 24 -23.03 -15.41 25.11
CA VAL A 24 -22.81 -14.53 23.97
C VAL A 24 -21.55 -15.08 23.31
N SER A 25 -21.75 -15.99 22.39
CA SER A 25 -20.75 -16.30 21.40
C SER A 25 -20.48 -15.01 20.67
N ARG A 26 -19.48 -14.29 21.16
CA ARG A 26 -18.87 -13.22 20.43
C ARG A 26 -18.22 -13.90 19.25
N ALA A 27 -19.00 -14.05 18.17
CA ALA A 27 -18.42 -14.33 16.89
C ALA A 27 -17.41 -13.19 16.68
N ALA A 28 -16.15 -13.51 16.93
CA ALA A 28 -15.08 -12.67 16.49
C ALA A 28 -15.30 -12.58 14.98
N ALA A 29 -15.83 -11.45 14.55
CA ALA A 29 -15.84 -11.13 13.13
C ALA A 29 -14.37 -11.18 12.76
N GLU A 30 -13.97 -12.29 12.16
CA GLU A 30 -12.68 -12.46 11.54
C GLU A 30 -12.67 -11.44 10.41
N GLN A 31 -12.20 -10.25 10.75
CA GLN A 31 -11.91 -9.24 9.76
C GLN A 31 -10.87 -9.87 8.87
N ALA A 32 -11.29 -10.22 7.65
CA ALA A 32 -10.34 -10.50 6.60
C ALA A 32 -9.30 -9.38 6.64
N PRO A 33 -7.98 -9.69 6.68
CA PRO A 33 -6.97 -8.65 6.73
C PRO A 33 -7.27 -7.67 5.61
N ALA A 34 -7.58 -6.42 5.97
CA ALA A 34 -7.70 -5.37 5.00
C ALA A 34 -6.44 -5.43 4.14
N PRO A 35 -6.54 -5.36 2.80
CA PRO A 35 -5.35 -5.38 1.97
C PRO A 35 -4.44 -4.29 2.52
N SER A 36 -3.34 -4.73 3.10
CA SER A 36 -2.32 -3.81 3.61
C SER A 36 -2.04 -2.84 2.49
N PRO A 37 -2.08 -1.51 2.71
CA PRO A 37 -1.67 -0.59 1.69
C PRO A 37 -0.28 -1.04 1.29
N GLN A 38 -0.16 -1.57 0.07
CA GLN A 38 1.11 -2.10 -0.40
C GLN A 38 2.12 -0.97 -0.29
N ALA A 39 3.19 -1.20 0.48
CA ALA A 39 4.22 -0.22 0.66
C ALA A 39 4.72 0.22 -0.71
N VAL A 40 4.74 1.53 -0.95
CA VAL A 40 5.26 2.09 -2.18
C VAL A 40 6.78 2.02 -2.13
N ARG A 41 7.39 1.32 -3.07
CA ARG A 41 8.83 1.30 -3.23
C ARG A 41 9.27 2.52 -4.01
N GLU A 42 10.05 3.39 -3.37
CA GLU A 42 10.66 4.53 -4.04
C GLU A 42 12.03 4.15 -4.61
N ILE A 43 12.23 4.48 -5.88
CA ILE A 43 13.50 4.27 -6.57
C ILE A 43 13.98 5.62 -7.09
N GLU A 44 15.17 6.03 -6.67
CA GLU A 44 15.79 7.24 -7.15
C GLU A 44 16.56 6.98 -8.44
N ILE A 45 16.35 7.82 -9.43
CA ILE A 45 17.08 7.83 -10.69
C ILE A 45 17.78 9.19 -10.82
N VAL A 46 19.09 9.18 -10.85
CA VAL A 46 19.88 10.35 -11.16
C VAL A 46 20.04 10.46 -12.67
N VAL A 47 19.72 11.62 -13.22
CA VAL A 47 19.83 11.93 -14.65
C VAL A 47 20.99 12.90 -14.84
N ASP A 48 22.10 12.36 -15.33
CA ASP A 48 23.34 13.13 -15.55
C ASP A 48 24.09 12.51 -16.74
N GLY A 49 23.79 13.03 -17.94
CA GLY A 49 24.29 12.47 -19.19
C GLY A 49 23.79 11.04 -19.49
N GLY A 50 22.86 10.56 -18.72
CA GLY A 50 22.27 9.23 -18.79
C GLY A 50 21.42 8.97 -17.55
N TYR A 51 20.93 7.75 -17.40
CA TYR A 51 20.12 7.34 -16.26
C TYR A 51 20.94 6.43 -15.33
N LYS A 52 20.92 6.73 -14.05
CA LYS A 52 21.62 5.92 -13.02
C LYS A 52 20.66 5.62 -11.86
N PRO A 53 20.22 4.38 -11.73
CA PRO A 53 20.44 3.23 -12.60
C PRO A 53 19.68 3.33 -13.93
N SER A 54 20.23 2.74 -14.99
CA SER A 54 19.57 2.63 -16.30
C SER A 54 18.74 1.36 -16.44
N ARG A 55 18.92 0.40 -15.54
CA ARG A 55 18.17 -0.85 -15.47
C ARG A 55 17.58 -1.00 -14.07
N ILE A 56 16.29 -1.15 -14.00
CA ILE A 56 15.54 -1.29 -12.75
C ILE A 56 14.75 -2.60 -12.82
N VAL A 57 14.80 -3.40 -11.76
CA VAL A 57 14.02 -4.63 -11.65
C VAL A 57 12.94 -4.45 -10.60
N VAL A 58 11.70 -4.73 -10.98
CA VAL A 58 10.52 -4.67 -10.12
C VAL A 58 9.70 -5.95 -10.27
N THR A 59 8.80 -6.19 -9.33
CA THR A 59 7.90 -7.35 -9.37
C THR A 59 6.53 -6.93 -9.92
N GLU A 60 5.89 -7.83 -10.63
CA GLU A 60 4.51 -7.65 -11.10
C GLU A 60 3.58 -7.17 -9.98
N GLY A 61 2.82 -6.12 -10.26
CA GLY A 61 1.86 -5.54 -9.32
C GLY A 61 2.47 -4.75 -8.17
N GLU A 62 3.80 -4.66 -8.10
CA GLU A 62 4.49 -3.83 -7.10
C GLU A 62 4.17 -2.36 -7.33
N ARG A 63 3.91 -1.63 -6.26
CA ARG A 63 3.70 -0.19 -6.33
C ARG A 63 5.05 0.51 -6.29
N VAL A 64 5.41 1.14 -7.40
CA VAL A 64 6.70 1.79 -7.58
C VAL A 64 6.51 3.29 -7.78
N ARG A 65 7.31 4.06 -7.09
CA ARG A 65 7.45 5.50 -7.25
C ARG A 65 8.86 5.80 -7.71
N LEU A 66 8.99 6.47 -8.83
CA LEU A 66 10.27 6.94 -9.33
C LEU A 66 10.51 8.37 -8.86
N LYS A 67 11.66 8.62 -8.27
CA LYS A 67 12.13 9.95 -7.94
C LYS A 67 13.30 10.28 -8.87
N LEU A 68 13.07 11.19 -9.79
CA LEU A 68 14.08 11.58 -10.77
C LEU A 68 14.72 12.90 -10.38
N VAL A 69 16.05 12.92 -10.37
CA VAL A 69 16.83 14.12 -10.08
C VAL A 69 17.80 14.35 -11.23
N ARG A 70 17.53 15.37 -12.01
CA ARG A 70 18.40 15.79 -13.12
C ARG A 70 19.52 16.67 -12.58
N ARG A 71 20.75 16.35 -12.96
CA ARG A 71 21.95 17.07 -12.52
C ARG A 71 22.67 17.80 -13.65
N ASP A 72 22.32 17.53 -14.90
CA ASP A 72 22.92 18.14 -16.06
C ASP A 72 22.06 19.24 -16.69
N TYR A 73 22.63 19.95 -17.65
CA TYR A 73 21.97 21.00 -18.42
C TYR A 73 21.76 20.61 -19.88
N SER A 74 21.97 19.35 -20.23
CA SER A 74 21.80 18.87 -21.60
C SER A 74 20.35 19.04 -22.05
N PRO A 75 20.10 19.54 -23.27
CA PRO A 75 18.76 19.55 -23.83
C PRO A 75 18.11 18.18 -23.94
N CYS A 76 18.94 17.12 -24.09
CA CYS A 76 18.47 15.74 -24.19
C CYS A 76 17.77 15.26 -22.90
N THR A 77 18.22 15.72 -21.75
CA THR A 77 17.69 15.25 -20.43
C THR A 77 16.55 16.10 -19.90
N ARG A 78 16.02 17.01 -20.68
CA ARG A 78 14.93 17.91 -20.27
C ARG A 78 13.64 17.19 -19.91
N GLU A 79 13.40 16.05 -20.53
CA GLU A 79 12.21 15.26 -20.26
C GLU A 79 12.49 13.78 -20.30
N ILE A 80 11.65 13.02 -19.63
CA ILE A 80 11.64 11.56 -19.68
C ILE A 80 10.31 11.08 -20.24
N VAL A 81 10.36 10.03 -21.05
CA VAL A 81 9.20 9.47 -21.75
C VAL A 81 9.14 7.96 -21.51
N PHE A 82 8.00 7.50 -20.99
CA PHE A 82 7.62 6.09 -20.90
C PHE A 82 6.53 5.86 -21.96
N ALA A 83 6.94 5.58 -23.17
CA ALA A 83 6.02 5.53 -24.30
C ALA A 83 4.90 4.48 -24.12
N SER A 84 5.24 3.30 -23.60
CA SER A 84 4.27 2.22 -23.35
C SER A 84 3.26 2.54 -22.26
N LEU A 85 3.54 3.51 -21.38
CA LEU A 85 2.66 3.94 -20.31
C LEU A 85 1.97 5.27 -20.61
N GLY A 86 2.30 5.91 -21.72
CA GLY A 86 1.76 7.24 -22.06
C GLY A 86 2.20 8.33 -21.10
N ILE A 87 3.34 8.17 -20.43
CA ILE A 87 3.85 9.11 -19.45
C ILE A 87 4.97 9.95 -20.07
N ARG A 88 4.87 11.25 -19.94
CA ARG A 88 5.91 12.22 -20.30
C ARG A 88 6.03 13.24 -19.19
N ARG A 89 7.24 13.52 -18.74
CA ARG A 89 7.51 14.49 -17.67
C ARG A 89 8.71 15.34 -17.99
N GLU A 90 8.60 16.63 -17.73
CA GLU A 90 9.73 17.53 -17.76
C GLU A 90 10.57 17.34 -16.50
N LEU A 91 11.89 17.43 -16.67
CA LEU A 91 12.87 17.28 -15.61
C LEU A 91 13.65 18.60 -15.46
N PRO A 92 13.21 19.54 -14.63
CA PRO A 92 14.00 20.73 -14.32
C PRO A 92 15.30 20.32 -13.61
N THR A 93 16.41 20.98 -13.92
CA THR A 93 17.69 20.70 -13.29
C THR A 93 17.63 20.95 -11.79
N ASP A 94 18.17 20.00 -10.99
CA ASP A 94 18.22 20.04 -9.54
C ASP A 94 16.87 20.10 -8.82
N VAL A 95 15.78 19.83 -9.53
CA VAL A 95 14.45 19.72 -8.94
C VAL A 95 13.98 18.26 -9.01
N PRO A 96 13.74 17.60 -7.87
CA PRO A 96 13.19 16.24 -7.86
C PRO A 96 11.82 16.19 -8.53
N VAL A 97 11.63 15.21 -9.41
CA VAL A 97 10.34 14.92 -10.05
C VAL A 97 9.91 13.53 -9.67
N VAL A 98 8.71 13.41 -9.13
CA VAL A 98 8.14 12.14 -8.67
C VAL A 98 7.13 11.63 -9.68
N ILE A 99 7.28 10.38 -10.08
CA ILE A 99 6.36 9.68 -10.98
C ILE A 99 5.87 8.42 -10.29
N ASP A 100 4.57 8.36 -10.02
CA ASP A 100 3.93 7.14 -9.55
C ASP A 100 3.61 6.24 -10.75
N LEU A 101 4.21 5.06 -10.78
CA LEU A 101 3.96 4.11 -11.85
C LEU A 101 2.64 3.36 -11.58
N PRO A 102 1.85 3.06 -12.62
CA PRO A 102 0.72 2.16 -12.50
C PRO A 102 1.21 0.74 -12.17
N ALA A 103 0.29 -0.15 -11.80
CA ALA A 103 0.61 -1.56 -11.67
C ALA A 103 1.12 -2.10 -13.02
N LEU A 104 2.27 -2.74 -13.00
CA LEU A 104 2.97 -3.18 -14.20
C LEU A 104 2.78 -4.69 -14.40
N SER A 105 2.62 -5.09 -15.66
CA SER A 105 2.60 -6.49 -16.07
C SER A 105 4.01 -6.97 -16.39
N PRO A 106 4.28 -8.29 -16.34
CA PRO A 106 5.60 -8.84 -16.68
C PRO A 106 6.07 -8.41 -18.05
N GLY A 107 7.35 -8.13 -18.19
CA GLY A 107 7.97 -7.68 -19.43
C GLY A 107 8.97 -6.55 -19.20
N GLU A 108 9.30 -5.85 -20.25
CA GLU A 108 10.23 -4.72 -20.21
C GLU A 108 9.53 -3.44 -20.61
N ILE A 109 9.78 -2.38 -19.84
CA ILE A 109 9.27 -1.05 -20.11
C ILE A 109 10.45 -0.14 -20.33
N GLU A 110 10.59 0.34 -21.57
CA GLU A 110 11.63 1.29 -21.91
C GLU A 110 11.22 2.69 -21.47
N PHE A 111 12.18 3.41 -20.92
CA PHE A 111 12.09 4.86 -20.76
C PHE A 111 13.24 5.53 -21.47
N LYS A 112 13.00 6.71 -21.96
CA LYS A 112 13.94 7.45 -22.80
C LYS A 112 13.82 8.94 -22.61
N CYS A 113 14.85 9.67 -23.08
CA CYS A 113 14.77 11.12 -23.18
C CYS A 113 13.89 11.54 -24.37
N GLY A 114 13.44 12.78 -24.35
CA GLY A 114 12.60 13.32 -25.43
C GLY A 114 13.23 13.29 -26.81
N MET A 115 14.56 13.32 -26.89
CA MET A 115 15.33 13.26 -28.12
C MET A 115 15.71 11.82 -28.54
N ASN A 116 15.27 10.82 -27.79
CA ASN A 116 15.49 9.39 -28.07
C ASN A 116 16.98 8.96 -28.12
N MET A 117 17.85 9.70 -27.45
CA MET A 117 19.30 9.42 -27.42
C MET A 117 19.75 8.66 -26.18
N LEU A 118 19.04 8.83 -25.05
CA LEU A 118 19.31 8.15 -23.80
C LEU A 118 18.15 7.22 -23.48
N ARG A 119 18.47 6.01 -23.00
CA ARG A 119 17.47 4.99 -22.71
C ARG A 119 17.78 4.27 -21.41
N GLY A 120 16.73 3.81 -20.77
CA GLY A 120 16.77 2.88 -19.66
C GLY A 120 15.63 1.88 -19.76
N VAL A 121 15.62 0.90 -18.89
CA VAL A 121 14.61 -0.16 -18.89
C VAL A 121 14.18 -0.53 -17.49
N ILE A 122 12.89 -0.71 -17.33
CA ILE A 122 12.29 -1.34 -16.15
C ILE A 122 11.95 -2.78 -16.54
N VAL A 123 12.56 -3.73 -15.85
CA VAL A 123 12.25 -5.16 -16.02
C VAL A 123 11.22 -5.53 -14.97
N VAL A 124 10.07 -6.00 -15.41
CA VAL A 124 9.00 -6.45 -14.52
C VAL A 124 9.01 -7.97 -14.49
N GLU A 125 9.37 -8.53 -13.34
CA GLU A 125 9.40 -9.97 -13.13
C GLU A 125 8.03 -10.47 -12.67
N PRO A 126 7.61 -11.67 -13.09
CA PRO A 126 6.38 -12.27 -12.60
C PRO A 126 6.44 -12.48 -11.09
N ARG A 127 5.30 -12.32 -10.44
CA ARG A 127 5.15 -12.69 -9.03
C ARG A 127 5.18 -14.21 -8.90
N LYS A 128 6.01 -14.69 -8.01
CA LYS A 128 6.08 -16.11 -7.66
C LYS A 128 4.98 -16.51 -6.69
#